data_d93076cb64fae31c26413d6ebfbdb5eb
#
_entry.id   d93076cb64fae31c26413d6ebfbdb5eb
#
_cell.length_a   1.000
_cell.length_b   1.000
_cell.length_c   1.000
_cell.angle_alpha   90.00
_cell.angle_beta   90.00
_cell.angle_gamma   90.00
#
_symmetry.space_group_name_H-M   'P 1'
#
loop_
_entity.id
_entity.type
_entity.pdbx_description
1 polymer ?
#
loop_
_entity_poly.entity_id
_entity_poly.type
_entity_poly.pdbx_seq_one_letter_code
_entity_poly.pdbx_strand_id
1 'polypeptide(L)'
;IWNMRTIPIALQQHLDRDTTTVCLLVRIEPVAPGYAPVGVTTLDRDVSFDSGSGALLYRAAVGVDSSARVSSSDMAVDNAEGTSLVPEFDVPVSERDLIAGAYDYARWASYLVNFEDTTQFVELARGELGQVRVLQGMSFTFEMLGLTKRLKQTIVEKDSLRCRAIFGSQPVGTPGAEVTQRFPCGFPVGSLWQNGSVVSVGEENTVVFETDSGAADGFFKPGVLQWLTGPNAGRT
;
A
#
# COMPACT_ATOMS: atom_id res chain seq x y z
N ILE A 1 30.40 7.85 0.42
CA ILE A 1 30.44 8.07 -1.05
C ILE A 1 28.98 8.26 -1.44
N TRP A 2 28.60 9.50 -1.70
CA TRP A 2 27.27 9.87 -2.18
C TRP A 2 27.08 9.24 -3.55
N ASN A 3 26.17 8.33 -3.68
CA ASN A 3 25.80 7.77 -4.98
C ASN A 3 25.02 8.85 -5.73
N MET A 4 25.75 9.73 -6.42
CA MET A 4 25.11 10.70 -7.32
C MET A 4 24.34 9.91 -8.36
N ARG A 5 23.03 10.15 -8.42
CA ARG A 5 22.17 9.50 -9.39
C ARG A 5 22.67 9.83 -10.80
N THR A 6 23.01 8.80 -11.56
CA THR A 6 23.47 8.97 -12.93
C THR A 6 22.26 9.20 -13.83
N ILE A 7 22.14 10.39 -14.39
CA ILE A 7 21.14 10.69 -15.41
C ILE A 7 21.69 10.19 -16.76
N PRO A 8 20.93 9.43 -17.54
CA PRO A 8 21.35 9.02 -18.88
C PRO A 8 21.72 10.23 -19.74
N ILE A 9 22.82 10.14 -20.48
CA ILE A 9 23.37 11.28 -21.29
C ILE A 9 22.29 11.82 -22.24
N ALA A 10 21.50 10.95 -22.88
CA ALA A 10 20.46 11.38 -23.79
C ALA A 10 19.37 12.22 -23.09
N LEU A 11 18.96 11.81 -21.87
CA LEU A 11 18.01 12.59 -21.08
C LEU A 11 18.63 13.90 -20.60
N GLN A 12 19.93 13.90 -20.21
CA GLN A 12 20.62 15.13 -19.80
C GLN A 12 20.66 16.14 -20.96
N GLN A 13 21.04 15.70 -22.17
CA GLN A 13 21.04 16.55 -23.36
C GLN A 13 19.64 17.07 -23.73
N HIS A 14 18.58 16.29 -23.40
CA HIS A 14 17.21 16.73 -23.59
C HIS A 14 16.83 17.81 -22.57
N LEU A 15 17.23 17.64 -21.33
CA LEU A 15 16.96 18.60 -20.24
C LEU A 15 17.70 19.92 -20.39
N ASP A 16 18.84 19.92 -21.11
CA ASP A 16 19.64 21.10 -21.38
C ASP A 16 19.04 21.96 -22.53
N ARG A 17 17.93 21.56 -23.15
CA ARG A 17 17.25 22.32 -24.20
C ARG A 17 16.35 23.40 -23.63
N ASP A 18 16.07 24.44 -24.42
CA ASP A 18 15.13 25.51 -24.06
C ASP A 18 13.69 25.00 -23.85
N THR A 19 13.35 23.90 -24.52
CA THR A 19 12.03 23.26 -24.41
C THR A 19 12.21 21.78 -24.12
N THR A 20 11.52 21.28 -23.10
CA THR A 20 11.59 19.89 -22.68
C THR A 20 10.23 19.19 -22.77
N THR A 21 10.24 17.91 -23.14
CA THR A 21 9.05 17.07 -23.25
C THR A 21 9.08 15.99 -22.17
N VAL A 22 9.13 16.42 -20.90
CA VAL A 22 9.21 15.50 -19.76
C VAL A 22 7.92 15.48 -18.95
N CYS A 23 7.60 14.30 -18.41
CA CYS A 23 6.50 14.09 -17.48
C CYS A 23 6.93 13.22 -16.30
N LEU A 24 6.18 13.30 -15.22
CA LEU A 24 6.34 12.43 -14.09
C LEU A 24 5.41 11.21 -14.24
N LEU A 25 5.97 10.02 -14.10
CA LEU A 25 5.22 8.77 -14.06
C LEU A 25 5.35 8.15 -12.67
N VAL A 26 4.24 7.69 -12.10
CA VAL A 26 4.21 6.97 -10.83
C VAL A 26 3.65 5.58 -11.06
N ARG A 27 4.41 4.56 -10.71
CA ARG A 27 4.01 3.15 -10.73
C ARG A 27 3.71 2.71 -9.31
N ILE A 28 2.58 2.07 -9.11
CA ILE A 28 2.14 1.49 -7.83
C ILE A 28 1.95 0.00 -8.06
N GLU A 29 2.64 -0.82 -7.28
CA GLU A 29 2.58 -2.29 -7.33
C GLU A 29 1.96 -2.81 -6.04
N PRO A 30 0.71 -3.30 -6.07
CA PRO A 30 0.08 -3.94 -4.94
C PRO A 30 0.89 -5.16 -4.46
N VAL A 31 0.94 -5.36 -3.14
CA VAL A 31 1.53 -6.58 -2.55
C VAL A 31 0.48 -7.68 -2.45
N ALA A 32 -0.78 -7.28 -2.33
CA ALA A 32 -1.90 -8.23 -2.25
C ALA A 32 -2.05 -9.02 -3.57
N PRO A 33 -2.21 -10.35 -3.51
CA PRO A 33 -2.36 -11.17 -4.71
C PRO A 33 -3.67 -10.86 -5.45
N GLY A 34 -3.62 -10.94 -6.78
CA GLY A 34 -4.81 -10.73 -7.62
C GLY A 34 -5.03 -9.29 -8.10
N TYR A 35 -4.21 -8.34 -7.68
CA TYR A 35 -4.26 -6.96 -8.14
C TYR A 35 -3.13 -6.64 -9.11
N ALA A 36 -3.46 -5.90 -10.17
CA ALA A 36 -2.50 -5.49 -11.18
C ALA A 36 -1.78 -4.19 -10.79
N PRO A 37 -0.54 -3.96 -11.28
CA PRO A 37 0.13 -2.68 -11.14
C PRO A 37 -0.67 -1.54 -11.78
N VAL A 38 -0.59 -0.36 -11.16
CA VAL A 38 -1.26 0.86 -11.61
C VAL A 38 -0.22 1.90 -11.96
N GLY A 39 -0.38 2.53 -13.14
CA GLY A 39 0.45 3.64 -13.61
C GLY A 39 -0.35 4.93 -13.69
N VAL A 40 0.21 6.00 -13.16
CA VAL A 40 -0.37 7.35 -13.20
C VAL A 40 0.64 8.34 -13.77
N THR A 41 0.20 9.28 -14.58
CA THR A 41 1.04 10.33 -15.17
C THR A 41 0.54 11.73 -14.83
N THR A 42 1.45 12.69 -14.79
CA THR A 42 1.10 14.12 -14.71
C THR A 42 0.79 14.74 -16.07
N LEU A 43 0.92 13.96 -17.16
CA LEU A 43 0.60 14.41 -18.51
C LEU A 43 -0.92 14.35 -18.70
N ASP A 44 -1.46 15.13 -19.63
CA ASP A 44 -2.86 15.19 -20.03
C ASP A 44 -3.30 14.04 -20.95
N ARG A 45 -2.39 13.11 -21.26
CA ARG A 45 -2.62 11.92 -22.09
C ARG A 45 -1.93 10.69 -21.54
N ASP A 46 -2.44 9.53 -21.87
CA ASP A 46 -1.88 8.24 -21.47
C ASP A 46 -0.50 8.02 -22.11
N VAL A 47 0.40 7.41 -21.33
CA VAL A 47 1.76 7.09 -21.76
C VAL A 47 2.04 5.61 -21.53
N SER A 48 2.48 4.89 -22.55
CA SER A 48 2.98 3.51 -22.39
C SER A 48 4.47 3.58 -22.09
N PHE A 49 4.88 2.99 -20.98
CA PHE A 49 6.26 3.02 -20.53
C PHE A 49 6.68 1.70 -19.88
N ASP A 50 7.91 1.25 -20.17
CA ASP A 50 8.53 0.09 -19.53
C ASP A 50 9.81 0.53 -18.82
N SER A 51 9.83 0.41 -17.52
CA SER A 51 11.02 0.66 -16.69
C SER A 51 11.98 -0.52 -16.58
N GLY A 52 11.71 -1.62 -17.32
CA GLY A 52 12.38 -2.91 -17.14
C GLY A 52 11.62 -3.87 -16.20
N SER A 53 10.50 -3.41 -15.63
CA SER A 53 9.61 -4.23 -14.79
C SER A 53 8.33 -4.66 -15.52
N GLY A 54 8.33 -4.56 -16.85
CA GLY A 54 7.20 -4.81 -17.73
C GLY A 54 6.46 -3.54 -18.14
N ALA A 55 6.03 -3.53 -19.39
CA ALA A 55 5.31 -2.39 -19.96
C ALA A 55 3.98 -2.15 -19.22
N LEU A 56 3.71 -0.91 -18.90
CA LEU A 56 2.50 -0.46 -18.23
C LEU A 56 1.95 0.78 -18.91
N LEU A 57 0.62 0.87 -19.04
CA LEU A 57 -0.05 2.07 -19.47
C LEU A 57 -0.27 3.01 -18.29
N TYR A 58 0.38 4.15 -18.33
CA TYR A 58 0.23 5.21 -17.32
C TYR A 58 -0.91 6.12 -17.75
N ARG A 59 -1.96 6.12 -16.95
CA ARG A 59 -3.18 6.86 -17.24
C ARG A 59 -3.01 8.34 -16.93
N ALA A 60 -3.50 9.17 -17.82
CA ALA A 60 -3.71 10.60 -17.61
C ALA A 60 -4.88 10.79 -16.63
N ALA A 61 -4.82 10.09 -15.52
CA ALA A 61 -5.89 10.15 -14.57
C ALA A 61 -5.77 11.44 -13.79
N VAL A 62 -6.73 12.29 -14.03
CA VAL A 62 -7.37 13.08 -13.02
C VAL A 62 -6.44 13.50 -11.88
N GLY A 63 -5.72 14.59 -12.13
CA GLY A 63 -5.14 15.41 -11.09
C GLY A 63 -4.38 14.67 -9.98
N VAL A 64 -3.28 14.00 -10.33
CA VAL A 64 -2.30 13.67 -9.29
C VAL A 64 -1.54 14.95 -8.97
N ASP A 65 -1.94 15.59 -7.89
CA ASP A 65 -1.15 16.65 -7.31
C ASP A 65 -0.16 16.03 -6.32
N SER A 66 1.12 16.10 -6.63
CA SER A 66 2.17 15.65 -5.72
C SER A 66 2.70 16.83 -4.95
N SER A 67 2.62 16.75 -3.62
CA SER A 67 3.31 17.72 -2.77
C SER A 67 4.83 17.68 -3.00
N ALA A 68 5.52 18.76 -2.66
CA ALA A 68 6.96 18.81 -2.72
C ALA A 68 7.57 17.67 -1.89
N ARG A 69 8.46 16.89 -2.50
CA ARG A 69 9.19 15.85 -1.79
C ARG A 69 10.22 16.45 -0.86
N VAL A 70 10.14 16.11 0.42
CA VAL A 70 11.16 16.48 1.40
C VAL A 70 12.16 15.33 1.50
N SER A 71 13.42 15.61 1.16
CA SER A 71 14.56 14.71 1.34
C SER A 71 15.54 15.36 2.29
N SER A 72 15.90 14.68 3.37
CA SER A 72 16.87 15.18 4.34
C SER A 72 18.10 14.28 4.46
N SER A 73 19.24 14.86 4.75
CA SER A 73 20.51 14.12 4.90
C SER A 73 20.67 13.47 6.28
N ASP A 74 19.77 13.71 7.21
CA ASP A 74 19.86 13.30 8.62
C ASP A 74 19.08 12.02 8.94
N MET A 75 18.86 11.14 7.94
CA MET A 75 18.08 9.91 8.02
C MET A 75 16.61 10.14 8.44
N ALA A 76 16.08 11.34 8.26
CA ALA A 76 14.65 11.56 8.31
C ALA A 76 13.95 10.74 7.23
N VAL A 77 12.74 10.31 7.50
CA VAL A 77 11.96 9.56 6.48
C VAL A 77 11.62 10.54 5.35
N ASP A 78 12.07 10.22 4.14
CA ASP A 78 11.67 10.96 2.95
C ASP A 78 10.18 10.69 2.71
N ASN A 79 9.34 11.68 2.93
CA ASN A 79 7.91 11.60 2.74
C ASN A 79 7.49 12.49 1.58
N ALA A 80 6.59 11.99 0.77
CA ALA A 80 5.80 12.79 -0.14
C ALA A 80 4.32 12.40 0.07
N GLU A 81 3.44 13.36 -0.04
CA GLU A 81 2.01 13.13 -0.02
C GLU A 81 1.49 13.27 -1.45
N GLY A 82 0.78 12.27 -1.92
CA GLY A 82 0.08 12.32 -3.19
C GLY A 82 -1.42 12.37 -2.96
N THR A 83 -2.09 13.31 -3.61
CA THR A 83 -3.54 13.36 -3.65
C THR A 83 -3.98 13.00 -5.05
N SER A 84 -4.92 12.08 -5.16
CA SER A 84 -5.52 11.69 -6.44
C SER A 84 -7.03 11.64 -6.30
N LEU A 85 -7.72 11.98 -7.36
CA LEU A 85 -9.14 11.72 -7.50
C LEU A 85 -9.33 10.28 -7.96
N VAL A 86 -10.29 9.55 -7.38
CA VAL A 86 -10.74 8.26 -7.93
C VAL A 86 -11.69 8.59 -9.07
N PRO A 87 -11.31 8.45 -10.33
CA PRO A 87 -12.24 8.71 -11.42
C PRO A 87 -13.28 7.60 -11.46
N GLU A 88 -14.51 8.00 -11.65
CA GLU A 88 -15.67 7.09 -11.72
C GLU A 88 -15.57 6.08 -12.89
N PHE A 89 -14.71 6.30 -13.87
CA PHE A 89 -14.83 5.65 -15.17
C PHE A 89 -13.54 5.18 -15.86
N ASP A 90 -12.39 5.03 -15.33
CA ASP A 90 -11.29 4.39 -16.11
C ASP A 90 -9.95 4.18 -15.40
N VAL A 91 -9.93 4.15 -14.09
CA VAL A 91 -8.73 3.77 -13.35
C VAL A 91 -8.94 2.40 -12.72
N PRO A 92 -7.96 1.51 -12.79
CA PRO A 92 -8.08 0.16 -12.24
C PRO A 92 -8.09 0.12 -10.70
N VAL A 93 -8.31 1.25 -10.05
CA VAL A 93 -8.38 1.40 -8.59
C VAL A 93 -9.80 1.78 -8.23
N SER A 94 -10.53 0.86 -7.61
CA SER A 94 -11.87 1.17 -7.08
C SER A 94 -11.79 1.61 -5.62
N GLU A 95 -12.74 2.44 -5.18
CA GLU A 95 -12.88 2.79 -3.76
C GLU A 95 -12.99 1.54 -2.88
N ARG A 96 -13.69 0.52 -3.34
CA ARG A 96 -13.80 -0.76 -2.67
C ARG A 96 -12.46 -1.42 -2.43
N ASP A 97 -11.54 -1.38 -3.41
CA ASP A 97 -10.22 -1.97 -3.30
C ASP A 97 -9.33 -1.18 -2.35
N LEU A 98 -9.48 0.15 -2.31
CA LEU A 98 -8.79 1.01 -1.34
C LEU A 98 -9.26 0.71 0.09
N ILE A 99 -10.57 0.67 0.32
CA ILE A 99 -11.15 0.34 1.63
C ILE A 99 -10.79 -1.09 2.05
N ALA A 100 -10.70 -2.01 1.09
CA ALA A 100 -10.28 -3.38 1.34
C ALA A 100 -8.78 -3.55 1.64
N GLY A 101 -7.99 -2.47 1.60
CA GLY A 101 -6.56 -2.50 1.87
C GLY A 101 -5.71 -3.14 0.76
N ALA A 102 -6.24 -3.23 -0.47
CA ALA A 102 -5.52 -3.85 -1.60
C ALA A 102 -4.17 -3.16 -1.90
N TYR A 103 -4.07 -1.88 -1.61
CA TYR A 103 -2.89 -1.05 -1.83
C TYR A 103 -2.09 -0.75 -0.55
N ASP A 104 -2.46 -1.35 0.58
CA ASP A 104 -1.69 -1.19 1.81
C ASP A 104 -0.28 -1.76 1.62
N TYR A 105 0.72 -0.96 2.00
CA TYR A 105 2.14 -1.30 1.81
C TYR A 105 2.55 -1.57 0.36
N ALA A 106 1.74 -1.15 -0.63
CA ALA A 106 2.09 -1.27 -2.04
C ALA A 106 3.44 -0.60 -2.30
N ARG A 107 4.21 -1.18 -3.21
CA ARG A 107 5.47 -0.57 -3.65
C ARG A 107 5.17 0.52 -4.65
N TRP A 108 5.89 1.62 -4.56
CA TRP A 108 5.80 2.68 -5.55
C TRP A 108 7.17 3.04 -6.10
N ALA A 109 7.19 3.48 -7.36
CA ALA A 109 8.35 4.08 -7.99
C ALA A 109 7.92 5.25 -8.85
N SER A 110 8.72 6.32 -8.85
CA SER A 110 8.48 7.51 -9.68
C SER A 110 9.62 7.71 -10.67
N TYR A 111 9.24 8.09 -11.88
CA TYR A 111 10.15 8.25 -13.00
C TYR A 111 9.95 9.61 -13.65
N LEU A 112 11.04 10.27 -14.03
CA LEU A 112 11.01 11.37 -14.97
C LEU A 112 11.29 10.79 -16.36
N VAL A 113 10.36 10.97 -17.27
CA VAL A 113 10.39 10.33 -18.60
C VAL A 113 10.17 11.38 -19.68
N ASN A 114 10.95 11.31 -20.74
CA ASN A 114 10.65 12.05 -21.96
C ASN A 114 9.48 11.36 -22.68
N PHE A 115 8.30 12.00 -22.75
CA PHE A 115 7.10 11.38 -23.30
C PHE A 115 7.12 11.22 -24.83
N GLU A 116 8.03 11.88 -25.52
CA GLU A 116 8.27 11.67 -26.96
C GLU A 116 9.21 10.48 -27.23
N ASP A 117 10.13 10.19 -26.30
CA ASP A 117 11.03 9.05 -26.36
C ASP A 117 11.16 8.42 -24.97
N THR A 118 10.30 7.46 -24.68
CA THR A 118 10.21 6.83 -23.35
C THR A 118 11.44 5.99 -22.99
N THR A 119 12.43 5.83 -23.89
CA THR A 119 13.71 5.22 -23.55
C THR A 119 14.60 6.17 -22.75
N GLN A 120 14.30 7.47 -22.77
CA GLN A 120 15.00 8.53 -22.04
C GLN A 120 14.27 8.76 -20.71
N PHE A 121 14.70 8.09 -19.67
CA PHE A 121 14.11 8.24 -18.36
C PHE A 121 15.12 8.11 -17.23
N VAL A 122 14.72 8.56 -16.05
CA VAL A 122 15.46 8.36 -14.80
C VAL A 122 14.46 8.06 -13.67
N GLU A 123 14.81 7.08 -12.85
CA GLU A 123 14.03 6.82 -11.63
C GLU A 123 14.35 7.89 -10.58
N LEU A 124 13.33 8.62 -10.14
CA LEU A 124 13.48 9.67 -9.14
C LEU A 124 13.42 9.14 -7.72
N ALA A 125 12.54 8.18 -7.46
CA ALA A 125 12.32 7.64 -6.13
C ALA A 125 11.61 6.32 -6.17
N ARG A 126 11.73 5.57 -5.07
CA ARG A 126 10.95 4.37 -4.78
C ARG A 126 10.71 4.24 -3.30
N GLY A 127 9.71 3.50 -2.94
CA GLY A 127 9.37 3.27 -1.54
C GLY A 127 8.14 2.38 -1.38
N GLU A 128 7.46 2.57 -0.27
CA GLU A 128 6.21 1.87 0.08
C GLU A 128 5.13 2.92 0.34
N LEU A 129 3.90 2.59 -0.02
CA LEU A 129 2.76 3.40 0.37
C LEU A 129 2.58 3.27 1.88
N GLY A 130 2.33 4.40 2.51
CA GLY A 130 1.91 4.48 3.90
C GLY A 130 0.40 4.35 4.01
N GLN A 131 -0.19 5.24 4.80
CA GLN A 131 -1.63 5.26 5.01
C GLN A 131 -2.34 5.78 3.74
N VAL A 132 -3.32 5.02 3.27
CA VAL A 132 -4.28 5.47 2.25
C VAL A 132 -5.53 5.96 2.97
N ARG A 133 -6.00 7.16 2.65
CA ARG A 133 -7.21 7.75 3.20
C ARG A 133 -8.16 8.09 2.07
N VAL A 134 -9.37 7.57 2.15
CA VAL A 134 -10.46 7.94 1.24
C VAL A 134 -11.14 9.17 1.80
N LEU A 135 -11.26 10.20 1.00
CA LEU A 135 -11.95 11.45 1.34
C LEU A 135 -13.33 11.45 0.70
N GLN A 136 -14.28 12.16 1.31
CA GLN A 136 -15.61 12.33 0.73
C GLN A 136 -15.49 13.01 -0.65
N GLY A 137 -16.18 12.48 -1.65
CA GLY A 137 -16.20 13.04 -3.00
C GLY A 137 -15.23 12.37 -3.99
N MET A 138 -14.97 11.07 -3.84
CA MET A 138 -14.16 10.28 -4.77
C MET A 138 -12.70 10.74 -4.89
N SER A 139 -12.15 11.34 -3.86
CA SER A 139 -10.71 11.62 -3.75
C SER A 139 -10.06 10.72 -2.71
N PHE A 140 -8.81 10.38 -2.93
CA PHE A 140 -8.02 9.70 -1.92
C PHE A 140 -6.64 10.34 -1.79
N THR A 141 -6.10 10.30 -0.59
CA THR A 141 -4.74 10.68 -0.31
C THR A 141 -3.92 9.46 0.06
N PHE A 142 -2.69 9.44 -0.38
CA PHE A 142 -1.75 8.39 -0.02
C PHE A 142 -0.40 8.98 0.36
N GLU A 143 0.19 8.41 1.37
CA GLU A 143 1.51 8.80 1.84
C GLU A 143 2.56 7.94 1.12
N MET A 144 3.50 8.58 0.45
CA MET A 144 4.64 7.93 -0.20
C MET A 144 5.85 7.94 0.73
N LEU A 145 6.15 6.80 1.32
CA LEU A 145 7.26 6.64 2.27
C LEU A 145 8.49 6.14 1.55
N GLY A 146 9.61 6.84 1.74
CA GLY A 146 10.90 6.41 1.23
C GLY A 146 11.43 5.15 1.94
N LEU A 147 12.45 4.53 1.36
CA LEU A 147 13.09 3.32 1.91
C LEU A 147 13.71 3.54 3.30
N THR A 148 14.01 4.77 3.68
CA THR A 148 14.52 5.16 5.01
C THR A 148 13.58 4.79 6.14
N LYS A 149 12.26 4.63 5.88
CA LYS A 149 11.30 4.12 6.86
C LYS A 149 11.73 2.76 7.42
N ARG A 150 12.25 1.87 6.57
CA ARG A 150 12.71 0.54 6.99
C ARG A 150 13.92 0.61 7.93
N LEU A 151 14.79 1.61 7.77
CA LEU A 151 15.96 1.81 8.63
C LEU A 151 15.58 2.29 10.02
N LYS A 152 14.42 2.94 10.18
CA LYS A 152 13.91 3.41 11.50
C LYS A 152 13.13 2.36 12.27
N GLN A 153 12.90 1.19 11.70
CA GLN A 153 12.21 0.13 12.43
C GLN A 153 13.08 -0.35 13.60
N THR A 154 12.45 -0.48 14.75
CA THR A 154 13.11 -1.03 15.92
C THR A 154 13.35 -2.52 15.68
N ILE A 155 14.61 -2.88 15.36
CA ILE A 155 15.01 -4.28 15.07
C ILE A 155 15.14 -5.08 16.36
N VAL A 156 15.47 -4.39 17.45
CA VAL A 156 15.65 -5.03 18.75
C VAL A 156 14.37 -4.89 19.57
N GLU A 157 13.85 -6.01 19.99
CA GLU A 157 12.71 -6.02 20.89
C GLU A 157 13.11 -5.49 22.26
N LYS A 158 12.32 -4.55 22.78
CA LYS A 158 12.51 -4.01 24.13
C LYS A 158 11.73 -4.84 25.14
N ASP A 159 12.30 -5.07 26.30
CA ASP A 159 11.57 -5.69 27.39
C ASP A 159 10.36 -4.84 27.81
N SER A 160 9.25 -5.49 28.08
CA SER A 160 8.03 -4.83 28.52
C SER A 160 7.33 -5.65 29.61
N LEU A 161 6.60 -4.96 30.49
CA LEU A 161 5.82 -5.59 31.55
C LEU A 161 4.60 -6.38 31.01
N ARG A 162 4.28 -6.23 29.75
CA ARG A 162 3.14 -6.91 29.08
C ARG A 162 3.67 -7.85 28.00
N CYS A 163 2.97 -8.96 27.81
CA CYS A 163 3.24 -9.86 26.70
C CYS A 163 3.07 -9.12 25.36
N ARG A 164 4.06 -9.26 24.49
CA ARG A 164 4.07 -8.63 23.14
C ARG A 164 3.75 -9.63 22.04
N ALA A 165 3.63 -10.90 22.38
CA ALA A 165 3.24 -11.89 21.40
C ALA A 165 1.79 -11.67 20.98
N ILE A 166 1.54 -11.78 19.69
CA ILE A 166 0.16 -11.81 19.17
C ILE A 166 -0.49 -13.08 19.72
N PHE A 167 -1.66 -12.93 20.30
CA PHE A 167 -2.39 -14.06 20.87
C PHE A 167 -2.60 -15.16 19.83
N GLY A 168 -2.25 -16.37 20.17
CA GLY A 168 -2.33 -17.51 19.26
C GLY A 168 -1.23 -17.65 18.22
N SER A 169 -0.29 -16.70 18.16
CA SER A 169 0.83 -16.81 17.23
C SER A 169 1.67 -18.06 17.49
N GLN A 170 2.17 -18.66 16.42
CA GLN A 170 3.00 -19.88 16.44
C GLN A 170 4.46 -19.57 16.03
N PRO A 171 5.41 -20.46 16.28
CA PRO A 171 6.77 -20.31 15.81
C PRO A 171 6.84 -20.15 14.29
N VAL A 172 7.79 -19.34 13.81
CA VAL A 172 8.07 -19.20 12.38
C VAL A 172 8.39 -20.57 11.79
N GLY A 173 7.72 -20.92 10.69
CA GLY A 173 7.87 -22.23 10.04
C GLY A 173 6.88 -23.31 10.50
N THR A 174 5.94 -22.96 11.39
CA THR A 174 4.85 -23.90 11.76
C THR A 174 3.90 -24.06 10.57
N PRO A 175 3.73 -25.28 10.02
CA PRO A 175 2.83 -25.52 8.90
C PRO A 175 1.38 -25.19 9.26
N GLY A 176 0.69 -24.45 8.37
CA GLY A 176 -0.73 -24.11 8.56
C GLY A 176 -1.00 -23.03 9.60
N ALA A 177 0.03 -22.40 10.16
CA ALA A 177 -0.17 -21.31 11.11
C ALA A 177 -0.48 -20.01 10.36
N GLU A 178 -1.59 -19.38 10.70
CA GLU A 178 -2.02 -18.09 10.10
C GLU A 178 -1.11 -16.95 10.53
N VAL A 179 -0.68 -16.95 11.80
CA VAL A 179 0.20 -15.93 12.33
C VAL A 179 1.43 -16.57 12.96
N THR A 180 2.61 -16.19 12.48
CA THR A 180 3.89 -16.68 13.01
C THR A 180 4.73 -15.54 13.56
N GLN A 181 5.45 -15.79 14.64
CA GLN A 181 6.38 -14.85 15.27
C GLN A 181 7.64 -15.55 15.74
N ARG A 182 8.75 -14.81 15.81
CA ARG A 182 10.02 -15.31 16.35
C ARG A 182 9.88 -15.74 17.83
N PHE A 183 9.11 -14.97 18.60
CA PHE A 183 8.75 -15.26 19.99
C PHE A 183 7.22 -15.35 20.10
N PRO A 184 6.67 -16.51 19.77
CA PRO A 184 5.22 -16.69 19.67
C PRO A 184 4.55 -16.80 21.03
N CYS A 185 3.25 -16.57 21.04
CA CYS A 185 2.41 -16.86 22.20
C CYS A 185 2.36 -18.37 22.50
N GLY A 186 2.32 -19.20 21.45
CA GLY A 186 2.23 -20.65 21.57
C GLY A 186 0.90 -21.16 22.12
N PHE A 187 -0.05 -20.27 22.44
CA PHE A 187 -1.36 -20.69 22.95
C PHE A 187 -2.20 -21.29 21.81
N PRO A 188 -2.79 -22.49 22.01
CA PRO A 188 -3.62 -23.14 20.99
C PRO A 188 -5.00 -22.48 20.90
N VAL A 189 -5.17 -21.59 19.93
CA VAL A 189 -6.46 -20.87 19.77
C VAL A 189 -7.52 -21.63 18.99
N GLY A 190 -7.15 -22.75 18.34
CA GLY A 190 -8.08 -23.50 17.49
C GLY A 190 -9.39 -23.91 18.17
N SER A 191 -9.33 -24.26 19.45
CA SER A 191 -10.52 -24.61 20.24
C SER A 191 -11.36 -23.42 20.69
N LEU A 192 -10.86 -22.19 20.48
CA LEU A 192 -11.56 -20.96 20.88
C LEU A 192 -12.36 -20.35 19.73
N TRP A 193 -12.12 -20.80 18.50
CA TRP A 193 -12.90 -20.34 17.36
C TRP A 193 -14.35 -20.77 17.48
N GLN A 194 -15.24 -19.83 17.28
CA GLN A 194 -16.68 -20.06 17.26
C GLN A 194 -17.23 -19.62 15.91
N ASN A 195 -18.05 -20.45 15.30
CA ASN A 195 -18.75 -20.08 14.08
C ASN A 195 -19.93 -19.18 14.42
N GLY A 196 -20.22 -18.27 13.51
CA GLY A 196 -21.38 -17.40 13.63
C GLY A 196 -21.90 -17.00 12.27
N SER A 197 -23.08 -16.43 12.22
CA SER A 197 -23.71 -15.89 11.03
C SER A 197 -24.00 -14.41 11.20
N VAL A 198 -23.87 -13.65 10.12
CA VAL A 198 -24.27 -12.24 10.09
C VAL A 198 -25.79 -12.16 10.09
N VAL A 199 -26.36 -11.50 11.07
CA VAL A 199 -27.81 -11.29 11.20
C VAL A 199 -28.22 -9.98 10.52
N SER A 200 -27.46 -8.93 10.75
CA SER A 200 -27.74 -7.63 10.13
C SER A 200 -26.47 -6.78 9.98
N VAL A 201 -26.53 -5.86 9.04
CA VAL A 201 -25.53 -4.81 8.86
C VAL A 201 -26.23 -3.49 9.12
N GLY A 202 -25.79 -2.79 10.16
CA GLY A 202 -26.31 -1.48 10.53
C GLY A 202 -25.58 -0.33 9.83
N GLU A 203 -25.97 0.87 10.16
CA GLU A 203 -25.28 2.09 9.75
C GLU A 203 -23.87 2.13 10.38
N GLU A 204 -22.96 2.92 9.82
CA GLU A 204 -21.57 3.07 10.26
C GLU A 204 -20.75 1.76 10.28
N ASN A 205 -21.01 0.85 9.33
CA ASN A 205 -20.31 -0.44 9.23
C ASN A 205 -20.45 -1.34 10.48
N THR A 206 -21.48 -1.15 11.26
CA THR A 206 -21.79 -2.01 12.40
C THR A 206 -22.35 -3.34 11.90
N VAL A 207 -21.70 -4.44 12.26
CA VAL A 207 -22.14 -5.79 11.90
C VAL A 207 -22.65 -6.50 13.14
N VAL A 208 -23.87 -6.98 13.09
CA VAL A 208 -24.46 -7.83 14.14
C VAL A 208 -24.35 -9.28 13.68
N PHE A 209 -23.72 -10.10 14.50
CA PHE A 209 -23.60 -11.53 14.24
C PHE A 209 -24.04 -12.34 15.47
N GLU A 210 -24.55 -13.50 15.21
CA GLU A 210 -25.02 -14.46 16.19
C GLU A 210 -24.09 -15.68 16.19
N THR A 211 -23.73 -16.16 17.38
CA THR A 211 -22.91 -17.37 17.54
C THR A 211 -23.67 -18.41 18.33
N ASP A 212 -23.43 -19.67 18.05
CA ASP A 212 -24.03 -20.81 18.78
C ASP A 212 -23.40 -21.04 20.17
N SER A 213 -22.48 -20.18 20.58
CA SER A 213 -21.67 -20.40 21.79
C SER A 213 -22.42 -20.19 23.09
N GLY A 214 -23.58 -19.52 23.08
CA GLY A 214 -24.29 -19.10 24.30
C GLY A 214 -23.51 -18.16 25.21
N ALA A 215 -22.43 -17.56 24.68
CA ALA A 215 -21.59 -16.66 25.43
C ALA A 215 -22.28 -15.32 25.70
N ALA A 216 -21.99 -14.73 26.86
CA ALA A 216 -22.53 -13.42 27.23
C ALA A 216 -21.98 -12.31 26.33
N ASP A 217 -22.70 -11.19 26.27
CA ASP A 217 -22.30 -10.01 25.53
C ASP A 217 -20.88 -9.55 25.94
N GLY A 218 -20.06 -9.26 24.93
CA GLY A 218 -18.68 -8.82 25.12
C GLY A 218 -17.67 -9.93 25.43
N PHE A 219 -18.07 -11.21 25.47
CA PHE A 219 -17.16 -12.33 25.71
C PHE A 219 -15.99 -12.39 24.70
N PHE A 220 -16.28 -12.09 23.43
CA PHE A 220 -15.27 -12.08 22.37
C PHE A 220 -14.51 -10.76 22.24
N LYS A 221 -14.57 -9.88 23.22
CA LYS A 221 -13.93 -8.57 23.17
C LYS A 221 -12.69 -8.54 24.10
N PRO A 222 -11.47 -8.24 23.55
CA PRO A 222 -11.11 -8.07 22.16
C PRO A 222 -10.93 -9.42 21.45
N GLY A 223 -11.56 -9.61 20.31
CA GLY A 223 -11.46 -10.83 19.49
C GLY A 223 -11.06 -10.53 18.08
N VAL A 224 -10.81 -11.60 17.33
CA VAL A 224 -10.55 -11.54 15.88
C VAL A 224 -11.72 -12.17 15.17
N LEU A 225 -12.21 -11.55 14.12
CA LEU A 225 -13.26 -12.05 13.26
C LEU A 225 -12.65 -12.44 11.92
N GLN A 226 -12.91 -13.66 11.46
CA GLN A 226 -12.51 -14.14 10.16
C GLN A 226 -13.74 -14.42 9.29
N TRP A 227 -13.76 -13.88 8.10
CA TRP A 227 -14.84 -14.12 7.15
C TRP A 227 -14.63 -15.45 6.44
N LEU A 228 -15.55 -16.41 6.61
CA LEU A 228 -15.48 -17.72 5.97
C LEU A 228 -16.14 -17.75 4.60
N THR A 229 -17.14 -16.93 4.38
CA THR A 229 -17.93 -16.90 3.14
C THR A 229 -18.20 -15.47 2.68
N GLY A 230 -18.70 -15.32 1.45
CA GLY A 230 -19.02 -14.01 0.86
C GLY A 230 -17.81 -13.29 0.23
N PRO A 231 -17.98 -12.03 -0.18
CA PRO A 231 -16.95 -11.25 -0.85
C PRO A 231 -15.68 -11.00 -0.01
N ASN A 232 -15.81 -11.14 1.30
CA ASN A 232 -14.71 -10.93 2.25
C ASN A 232 -14.08 -12.24 2.76
N ALA A 233 -14.43 -13.39 2.18
CA ALA A 233 -13.90 -14.68 2.62
C ALA A 233 -12.35 -14.67 2.68
N GLY A 234 -11.81 -15.21 3.79
CA GLY A 234 -10.37 -15.26 4.05
C GLY A 234 -9.77 -13.97 4.63
N ARG A 235 -10.56 -12.91 4.85
CA ARG A 235 -10.10 -11.67 5.50
C ARG A 235 -10.38 -11.72 7.01
N THR A 236 -9.51 -11.08 7.78
CA THR A 236 -9.61 -10.89 9.24
C THR A 236 -9.75 -9.41 9.59
#